data_ec917caf18258d97a65d58366d9926c3
#
_entry.id   ec917caf18258d97a65d58366d9926c3
#
_cell.length_a   1.000
_cell.length_b   1.000
_cell.length_c   1.000
_cell.angle_alpha   90.00
_cell.angle_beta   90.00
_cell.angle_gamma   90.00
#
_symmetry.space_group_name_H-M   'P 1'
#
loop_
_entity.id
_entity.type
_entity.pdbx_description
1 polymer ?
#
loop_
_entity_poly.entity_id
_entity_poly.type
_entity_poly.pdbx_seq_one_letter_code
_entity_poly.pdbx_strand_id
1 'polypeptide(L)'
;RSAGADRFLMLTFGNAKVLDHLLNFCHHARRAGIVHVVGAVDVDAFTKLASHGEIATYKTPLAFERYTLDGGNSHSSSSWKRFAAMRTGEVARVVQLGYDVLHSDTDIIWLRDPTPYLMCAGAAARVGGEFGSESRFPCAPLRSADVAVSSDNMGPSRAVAGRAAYHASGTFNSGILLFRATPDGKRFVKAWHQNVAEPARGSRFARLTSDQQVFNNMVRKERQWPGVGGRRDSWLMHSIHPD
;
A
#
# COMPACT_ATOMS: atom_id res chain seq x y z
N ARG A 1 7.95 -17.62 -4.90
CA ARG A 1 9.16 -16.91 -4.47
C ARG A 1 8.90 -15.44 -4.68
N SER A 2 9.11 -14.57 -3.66
CA SER A 2 9.04 -13.12 -3.81
C SER A 2 10.09 -12.65 -4.84
N ALA A 3 9.77 -11.56 -5.54
CA ALA A 3 10.78 -10.86 -6.32
C ALA A 3 11.93 -10.48 -5.35
N GLY A 4 13.19 -10.70 -5.73
CA GLY A 4 14.33 -10.30 -4.89
C GLY A 4 14.36 -8.78 -4.66
N ALA A 5 15.32 -8.28 -3.87
CA ALA A 5 15.48 -6.86 -3.58
C ALA A 5 15.52 -5.97 -4.84
N ASP A 6 15.99 -6.50 -5.95
CA ASP A 6 16.07 -5.82 -7.25
C ASP A 6 14.71 -5.58 -7.92
N ARG A 7 13.63 -6.16 -7.39
CA ARG A 7 12.26 -6.00 -7.91
C ARG A 7 11.29 -5.42 -6.88
N PHE A 8 11.81 -4.60 -5.99
CA PHE A 8 10.99 -3.82 -5.07
C PHE A 8 10.79 -2.41 -5.61
N LEU A 9 9.57 -1.91 -5.55
CA LEU A 9 9.22 -0.58 -6.03
C LEU A 9 8.22 0.08 -5.08
N MET A 10 8.51 1.29 -4.64
CA MET A 10 7.52 2.14 -3.97
C MET A 10 6.73 2.92 -5.01
N LEU A 11 5.40 2.93 -4.87
CA LEU A 11 4.49 3.55 -5.82
C LEU A 11 3.53 4.49 -5.09
N THR A 12 3.46 5.73 -5.55
CA THR A 12 2.52 6.75 -5.07
C THR A 12 1.79 7.43 -6.22
N PHE A 13 0.67 8.10 -5.92
CA PHE A 13 -0.18 8.74 -6.92
C PHE A 13 -0.66 10.10 -6.44
N GLY A 14 -0.70 11.07 -7.32
CA GLY A 14 -1.29 12.37 -7.01
C GLY A 14 -1.47 13.26 -8.24
N ASN A 15 -2.24 14.31 -8.06
CA ASN A 15 -2.51 15.35 -9.05
C ASN A 15 -1.79 16.65 -8.69
N ALA A 16 -1.93 17.68 -9.52
CA ALA A 16 -1.29 18.97 -9.31
C ALA A 16 -1.76 19.69 -8.03
N LYS A 17 -2.94 19.36 -7.49
CA LYS A 17 -3.45 19.97 -6.25
C LYS A 17 -2.69 19.52 -4.99
N VAL A 18 -2.05 18.36 -5.07
CA VAL A 18 -1.23 17.79 -3.98
C VAL A 18 0.26 17.76 -4.37
N LEU A 19 0.67 18.65 -5.27
CA LEU A 19 2.05 18.67 -5.77
C LEU A 19 3.08 18.86 -4.66
N ASP A 20 2.80 19.70 -3.68
CA ASP A 20 3.71 19.93 -2.55
C ASP A 20 3.92 18.66 -1.73
N HIS A 21 2.84 17.88 -1.50
CA HIS A 21 2.93 16.57 -0.87
C HIS A 21 3.77 15.59 -1.69
N LEU A 22 3.55 15.55 -3.02
CA LEU A 22 4.34 14.71 -3.94
C LEU A 22 5.83 15.07 -3.91
N LEU A 23 6.15 16.36 -3.99
CA LEU A 23 7.54 16.82 -3.95
C LEU A 23 8.20 16.50 -2.60
N ASN A 24 7.49 16.74 -1.50
CA ASN A 24 7.96 16.40 -0.16
C ASN A 24 8.17 14.88 0.00
N PHE A 25 7.21 14.06 -0.46
CA PHE A 25 7.34 12.62 -0.49
C PHE A 25 8.61 12.18 -1.26
N CYS A 26 8.77 12.66 -2.49
CA CYS A 26 9.93 12.31 -3.33
C CYS A 26 11.25 12.75 -2.70
N HIS A 27 11.28 13.95 -2.09
CA HIS A 27 12.45 14.43 -1.39
C HIS A 27 12.88 13.48 -0.27
N HIS A 28 11.95 13.06 0.59
CA HIS A 28 12.25 12.16 1.71
C HIS A 28 12.57 10.74 1.25
N ALA A 29 11.81 10.20 0.27
CA ALA A 29 12.08 8.89 -0.28
C ALA A 29 13.48 8.80 -0.90
N ARG A 30 13.91 9.83 -1.64
CA ARG A 30 15.27 9.91 -2.19
C ARG A 30 16.33 9.98 -1.10
N ARG A 31 16.14 10.82 -0.07
CA ARG A 31 17.07 10.90 1.07
C ARG A 31 17.21 9.58 1.81
N ALA A 32 16.14 8.80 1.86
CA ALA A 32 16.11 7.46 2.43
C ALA A 32 16.67 6.37 1.48
N GLY A 33 17.05 6.71 0.24
CA GLY A 33 17.56 5.76 -0.75
C GLY A 33 16.48 4.83 -1.34
N ILE A 34 15.21 5.22 -1.25
CA ILE A 34 14.08 4.39 -1.68
C ILE A 34 13.84 4.55 -3.18
N VAL A 35 13.85 3.42 -3.90
CA VAL A 35 13.44 3.39 -5.31
C VAL A 35 11.92 3.59 -5.39
N HIS A 36 11.49 4.70 -5.99
CA HIS A 36 10.09 5.08 -6.06
C HIS A 36 9.70 5.63 -7.43
N VAL A 37 8.42 5.51 -7.75
CA VAL A 37 7.80 6.05 -8.97
C VAL A 37 6.50 6.75 -8.61
N VAL A 38 6.24 7.87 -9.27
CA VAL A 38 5.01 8.65 -9.11
C VAL A 38 4.09 8.45 -10.31
N GLY A 39 2.89 7.95 -10.08
CA GLY A 39 1.81 7.97 -11.06
C GLY A 39 1.11 9.33 -11.05
N ALA A 40 1.39 10.16 -12.04
CA ALA A 40 0.73 11.45 -12.18
C ALA A 40 -0.72 11.28 -12.67
N VAL A 41 -1.67 11.83 -11.92
CA VAL A 41 -3.11 11.67 -12.15
C VAL A 41 -3.64 12.69 -13.16
N ASP A 42 -2.92 13.79 -13.35
CA ASP A 42 -3.20 14.78 -14.38
C ASP A 42 -1.92 15.22 -15.12
N VAL A 43 -2.11 15.92 -16.24
CA VAL A 43 -1.02 16.40 -17.10
C VAL A 43 -0.16 17.43 -16.39
N ASP A 44 -0.76 18.27 -15.56
CA ASP A 44 -0.05 19.33 -14.86
C ASP A 44 0.91 18.76 -13.81
N ALA A 45 0.47 17.76 -13.03
CA ALA A 45 1.34 17.03 -12.11
C ALA A 45 2.49 16.36 -12.87
N PHE A 46 2.18 15.67 -13.98
CA PHE A 46 3.22 15.03 -14.78
C PHE A 46 4.27 16.04 -15.27
N THR A 47 3.82 17.14 -15.85
CA THR A 47 4.72 18.15 -16.40
C THR A 47 5.63 18.75 -15.32
N LYS A 48 5.06 19.08 -14.16
CA LYS A 48 5.80 19.65 -13.05
C LYS A 48 6.78 18.63 -12.43
N LEU A 49 6.37 17.39 -12.22
CA LEU A 49 7.25 16.36 -11.68
C LEU A 49 8.39 16.02 -12.67
N ALA A 50 8.08 15.90 -13.96
CA ALA A 50 9.08 15.62 -14.98
C ALA A 50 10.13 16.73 -15.13
N SER A 51 9.76 18.01 -14.86
CA SER A 51 10.72 19.11 -14.88
C SER A 51 11.78 19.04 -13.79
N HIS A 52 11.55 18.26 -12.71
CA HIS A 52 12.55 18.01 -11.68
C HIS A 52 13.62 16.97 -12.08
N GLY A 53 13.52 16.34 -13.26
CA GLY A 53 14.55 15.46 -13.86
C GLY A 53 14.94 14.21 -13.06
N GLU A 54 14.83 14.27 -11.76
CA GLU A 54 15.25 13.22 -10.82
C GLU A 54 14.07 12.38 -10.28
N ILE A 55 12.82 12.78 -10.59
CA ILE A 55 11.62 12.10 -10.13
C ILE A 55 11.14 11.18 -11.25
N ALA A 56 11.25 9.88 -11.02
CA ALA A 56 10.65 8.89 -11.92
C ALA A 56 9.12 9.05 -11.89
N THR A 57 8.55 9.53 -12.98
CA THR A 57 7.11 9.78 -13.09
C THR A 57 6.53 9.27 -14.40
N TYR A 58 5.27 8.89 -14.40
CA TYR A 58 4.53 8.51 -15.59
C TYR A 58 3.09 9.02 -15.54
N LYS A 59 2.47 9.14 -16.70
CA LYS A 59 1.05 9.49 -16.81
C LYS A 59 0.19 8.26 -16.53
N THR A 60 -0.68 8.35 -15.53
CA THR A 60 -1.71 7.33 -15.32
C THR A 60 -2.80 7.41 -16.39
N PRO A 61 -3.66 6.39 -16.56
CA PRO A 61 -4.81 6.48 -17.50
C PRO A 61 -5.67 7.72 -17.28
N LEU A 62 -5.88 8.17 -16.05
CA LEU A 62 -6.68 9.36 -15.74
C LEU A 62 -6.05 10.66 -16.27
N ALA A 63 -4.73 10.75 -16.37
CA ALA A 63 -4.06 11.93 -16.91
C ALA A 63 -4.39 12.17 -18.40
N PHE A 64 -4.71 11.12 -19.15
CA PHE A 64 -5.14 11.23 -20.54
C PHE A 64 -6.61 11.64 -20.71
N GLU A 65 -7.42 11.49 -19.67
CA GLU A 65 -8.85 11.74 -19.69
C GLU A 65 -9.23 13.17 -19.24
N ARG A 66 -8.26 14.07 -19.05
CA ARG A 66 -8.45 15.42 -18.46
C ARG A 66 -9.23 15.37 -17.14
N TYR A 67 -8.91 14.38 -16.33
CA TYR A 67 -9.57 14.13 -15.06
C TYR A 67 -9.23 15.23 -14.06
N THR A 68 -10.24 15.80 -13.41
CA THR A 68 -10.06 16.70 -12.26
C THR A 68 -10.49 15.97 -11.00
N LEU A 69 -9.55 15.77 -10.10
CA LEU A 69 -9.87 15.35 -8.73
C LEU A 69 -10.40 16.60 -8.02
N ASP A 70 -11.71 16.68 -7.83
CA ASP A 70 -12.27 17.75 -7.02
C ASP A 70 -11.73 17.66 -5.61
N GLY A 71 -11.11 18.75 -5.15
CA GLY A 71 -10.43 18.81 -3.84
C GLY A 71 -11.38 18.77 -2.63
N GLY A 72 -12.58 18.25 -2.80
CA GLY A 72 -13.49 17.98 -1.69
C GLY A 72 -13.16 16.64 -1.04
N ASN A 73 -13.04 16.63 0.27
CA ASN A 73 -12.77 15.46 1.12
C ASN A 73 -13.88 14.39 1.09
N SER A 74 -14.72 14.36 0.07
CA SER A 74 -15.77 13.36 -0.06
C SER A 74 -15.26 12.11 -0.75
N HIS A 75 -14.83 11.13 0.01
CA HIS A 75 -14.52 9.77 -0.45
C HIS A 75 -15.70 9.07 -1.17
N SER A 76 -16.87 9.71 -1.22
CA SER A 76 -18.06 9.22 -1.90
C SER A 76 -18.26 9.79 -3.30
N SER A 77 -17.45 10.77 -3.73
CA SER A 77 -17.58 11.38 -5.05
C SER A 77 -17.26 10.37 -6.16
N SER A 78 -17.88 10.56 -7.33
CA SER A 78 -17.58 9.75 -8.52
C SER A 78 -16.11 9.89 -8.95
N SER A 79 -15.53 11.08 -8.75
CA SER A 79 -14.12 11.35 -9.02
C SER A 79 -13.20 10.53 -8.10
N TRP A 80 -13.51 10.44 -6.83
CA TRP A 80 -12.74 9.61 -5.90
C TRP A 80 -12.80 8.13 -6.26
N LYS A 81 -13.98 7.61 -6.62
CA LYS A 81 -14.12 6.20 -7.03
C LYS A 81 -13.28 5.88 -8.28
N ARG A 82 -13.26 6.80 -9.25
CA ARG A 82 -12.40 6.65 -10.44
C ARG A 82 -10.91 6.66 -10.07
N PHE A 83 -10.51 7.56 -9.18
CA PHE A 83 -9.13 7.58 -8.65
C PHE A 83 -8.78 6.29 -7.94
N ALA A 84 -9.62 5.79 -7.04
CA ALA A 84 -9.42 4.54 -6.33
C ALA A 84 -9.31 3.33 -7.29
N ALA A 85 -10.17 3.28 -8.31
CA ALA A 85 -10.12 2.24 -9.33
C ALA A 85 -8.82 2.30 -10.15
N MET A 86 -8.40 3.49 -10.58
CA MET A 86 -7.13 3.69 -11.27
C MET A 86 -5.95 3.28 -10.39
N ARG A 87 -5.89 3.78 -9.15
CA ARG A 87 -4.80 3.51 -8.21
C ARG A 87 -4.62 2.01 -7.98
N THR A 88 -5.70 1.32 -7.65
CA THR A 88 -5.68 -0.13 -7.43
C THR A 88 -5.30 -0.91 -8.69
N GLY A 89 -5.73 -0.45 -9.86
CA GLY A 89 -5.37 -1.04 -11.15
C GLY A 89 -3.88 -0.90 -11.48
N GLU A 90 -3.30 0.27 -11.24
CA GLU A 90 -1.88 0.51 -11.48
C GLU A 90 -1.02 -0.33 -10.52
N VAL A 91 -1.39 -0.40 -9.23
CA VAL A 91 -0.71 -1.29 -8.27
C VAL A 91 -0.80 -2.75 -8.74
N ALA A 92 -2.00 -3.21 -9.12
CA ALA A 92 -2.18 -4.57 -9.62
C ALA A 92 -1.33 -4.84 -10.87
N ARG A 93 -1.27 -3.90 -11.81
CA ARG A 93 -0.48 -4.02 -13.03
C ARG A 93 1.01 -4.21 -12.73
N VAL A 94 1.57 -3.41 -11.84
CA VAL A 94 3.00 -3.48 -11.49
C VAL A 94 3.31 -4.79 -10.74
N VAL A 95 2.44 -5.24 -9.83
CA VAL A 95 2.60 -6.54 -9.17
C VAL A 95 2.52 -7.70 -10.16
N GLN A 96 1.62 -7.64 -11.16
CA GLN A 96 1.54 -8.66 -12.23
C GLN A 96 2.83 -8.75 -13.06
N LEU A 97 3.53 -7.63 -13.27
CA LEU A 97 4.84 -7.58 -13.93
C LEU A 97 5.97 -8.24 -13.11
N GLY A 98 5.70 -8.62 -11.88
CA GLY A 98 6.67 -9.34 -11.04
C GLY A 98 7.43 -8.45 -10.06
N TYR A 99 6.96 -7.25 -9.80
CA TYR A 99 7.53 -6.37 -8.77
C TYR A 99 6.78 -6.53 -7.45
N ASP A 100 7.51 -6.59 -6.35
CA ASP A 100 6.97 -6.34 -5.03
C ASP A 100 6.70 -4.83 -4.92
N VAL A 101 5.46 -4.46 -4.63
CA VAL A 101 5.03 -3.05 -4.63
C VAL A 101 4.69 -2.61 -3.22
N LEU A 102 5.37 -1.57 -2.74
CA LEU A 102 4.96 -0.80 -1.58
C LEU A 102 4.16 0.42 -2.06
N HIS A 103 2.83 0.32 -2.02
CA HIS A 103 1.99 1.50 -2.22
C HIS A 103 2.06 2.39 -0.99
N SER A 104 2.27 3.70 -1.20
CA SER A 104 2.29 4.71 -0.14
C SER A 104 1.46 5.92 -0.56
N ASP A 105 0.63 6.44 0.35
CA ASP A 105 -0.03 7.72 0.16
C ASP A 105 1.02 8.86 0.17
N THR A 106 0.69 9.99 -0.44
CA THR A 106 1.59 11.13 -0.64
C THR A 106 1.84 11.96 0.61
N ASP A 107 1.02 11.80 1.63
CA ASP A 107 1.14 12.47 2.93
C ASP A 107 1.99 11.68 3.95
N ILE A 108 2.61 10.59 3.51
CA ILE A 108 3.55 9.78 4.29
C ILE A 108 4.97 10.30 4.09
N ILE A 109 5.72 10.43 5.18
CA ILE A 109 7.14 10.80 5.15
C ILE A 109 7.98 9.58 5.54
N TRP A 110 8.80 9.11 4.61
CA TRP A 110 9.73 8.02 4.82
C TRP A 110 11.07 8.56 5.34
N LEU A 111 11.35 8.36 6.62
CA LEU A 111 12.58 8.82 7.25
C LEU A 111 13.77 7.89 7.01
N ARG A 112 13.48 6.60 6.72
CA ARG A 112 14.47 5.55 6.43
C ARG A 112 13.92 4.62 5.35
N ASP A 113 14.81 3.88 4.71
CA ASP A 113 14.42 2.81 3.79
C ASP A 113 13.71 1.68 4.55
N PRO A 114 12.43 1.41 4.26
CA PRO A 114 11.69 0.32 4.91
C PRO A 114 12.04 -1.06 4.34
N THR A 115 12.75 -1.13 3.21
CA THR A 115 13.01 -2.38 2.49
C THR A 115 13.70 -3.45 3.35
N PRO A 116 14.76 -3.15 4.13
CA PRO A 116 15.39 -4.17 4.98
C PRO A 116 14.42 -4.78 5.99
N TYR A 117 13.53 -3.97 6.55
CA TYR A 117 12.50 -4.44 7.49
C TYR A 117 11.42 -5.26 6.77
N LEU A 118 10.86 -4.73 5.70
CA LEU A 118 9.79 -5.40 4.94
C LEU A 118 10.25 -6.72 4.33
N MET A 119 11.51 -6.78 3.89
CA MET A 119 12.10 -8.00 3.33
C MET A 119 12.71 -8.91 4.41
N CYS A 120 12.72 -8.47 5.66
CA CYS A 120 13.37 -9.17 6.77
C CYS A 120 14.81 -9.57 6.42
N ALA A 121 15.59 -8.62 5.92
CA ALA A 121 16.94 -8.82 5.41
C ALA A 121 17.99 -8.11 6.27
N GLY A 122 19.24 -8.59 6.21
CA GLY A 122 20.37 -7.96 6.88
C GLY A 122 20.22 -7.90 8.40
N ALA A 123 20.49 -6.74 8.99
CA ALA A 123 20.39 -6.52 10.44
C ALA A 123 18.97 -6.65 10.98
N ALA A 124 17.95 -6.32 10.15
CA ALA A 124 16.54 -6.47 10.52
C ALA A 124 16.12 -7.94 10.70
N ALA A 125 16.83 -8.87 10.06
CA ALA A 125 16.61 -10.31 10.25
C ALA A 125 17.18 -10.84 11.58
N ARG A 126 18.08 -10.09 12.19
CA ARG A 126 18.66 -10.42 13.49
C ARG A 126 17.80 -9.79 14.56
N VAL A 127 17.07 -10.61 15.27
CA VAL A 127 16.29 -10.20 16.45
C VAL A 127 17.24 -9.46 17.41
N GLY A 128 16.92 -8.21 17.74
CA GLY A 128 17.79 -7.37 18.55
C GLY A 128 18.63 -6.36 17.77
N GLY A 129 18.41 -6.20 16.45
CA GLY A 129 18.99 -5.12 15.66
C GLY A 129 18.53 -3.72 16.12
N GLU A 130 18.68 -2.70 15.30
CA GLU A 130 18.42 -1.29 15.62
C GLU A 130 17.05 -0.94 16.22
N PHE A 131 16.11 -1.88 16.20
CA PHE A 131 14.78 -1.75 16.81
C PHE A 131 14.71 -2.21 18.28
N GLY A 132 15.88 -2.41 18.93
CA GLY A 132 16.01 -2.78 20.34
C GLY A 132 15.93 -4.28 20.59
N SER A 133 16.55 -4.72 21.72
CA SER A 133 16.66 -6.12 22.14
C SER A 133 15.32 -6.82 22.40
N GLU A 134 14.24 -6.07 22.35
CA GLU A 134 12.87 -6.53 22.49
C GLU A 134 12.01 -6.11 21.30
N SER A 135 12.47 -6.34 20.06
CA SER A 135 11.58 -6.19 18.91
C SER A 135 10.35 -7.08 19.12
N ARG A 136 9.30 -6.48 19.66
CA ARG A 136 7.99 -7.13 19.87
C ARG A 136 7.34 -7.54 18.54
N PHE A 137 7.94 -7.14 17.44
CA PHE A 137 7.48 -7.37 16.09
C PHE A 137 8.59 -8.02 15.25
N PRO A 138 8.77 -9.35 15.36
CA PRO A 138 9.73 -10.03 14.51
C PRO A 138 9.35 -9.82 13.04
N CYS A 139 10.31 -9.44 12.21
CA CYS A 139 10.05 -9.25 10.78
C CYS A 139 9.84 -10.56 10.01
N ALA A 140 10.11 -11.72 10.62
CA ALA A 140 9.94 -13.02 9.97
C ALA A 140 8.53 -13.24 9.37
N PRO A 141 7.43 -12.86 10.05
CA PRO A 141 6.11 -12.91 9.44
C PRO A 141 5.96 -12.03 8.21
N LEU A 142 6.59 -10.85 8.15
CA LEU A 142 6.56 -9.99 6.95
C LEU A 142 7.21 -10.67 5.75
N ARG A 143 8.25 -11.47 5.97
CA ARG A 143 8.94 -12.21 4.91
C ARG A 143 8.06 -13.24 4.24
N SER A 144 7.14 -13.85 4.96
CA SER A 144 6.20 -14.86 4.46
C SER A 144 4.85 -14.29 4.01
N ALA A 145 4.55 -13.04 4.36
CA ALA A 145 3.29 -12.42 4.00
C ALA A 145 3.26 -12.05 2.51
N ASP A 146 2.16 -12.38 1.82
CA ASP A 146 1.90 -11.94 0.45
C ASP A 146 1.43 -10.50 0.39
N VAL A 147 0.76 -10.06 1.46
CA VAL A 147 0.25 -8.69 1.64
C VAL A 147 0.54 -8.24 3.06
N ALA A 148 1.11 -7.04 3.20
CA ALA A 148 1.23 -6.37 4.49
C ALA A 148 0.54 -5.00 4.43
N VAL A 149 -0.05 -4.58 5.55
CA VAL A 149 -0.89 -3.38 5.60
C VAL A 149 -0.68 -2.64 6.92
N SER A 150 -0.70 -1.31 6.85
CA SER A 150 -0.75 -0.47 8.05
C SER A 150 -2.12 -0.50 8.72
N SER A 151 -2.18 -0.10 9.98
CA SER A 151 -3.41 -0.06 10.77
C SER A 151 -3.77 1.37 11.15
N ASP A 152 -5.07 1.71 11.12
CA ASP A 152 -5.61 2.95 11.70
C ASP A 152 -5.64 2.92 13.24
N ASN A 153 -5.19 1.84 13.85
CA ASN A 153 -5.27 1.70 15.30
C ASN A 153 -4.09 2.40 15.98
N MET A 154 -4.30 3.65 16.37
CA MET A 154 -3.32 4.52 17.01
C MET A 154 -3.27 4.37 18.55
N GLY A 155 -3.99 3.39 19.11
CA GLY A 155 -4.08 3.23 20.58
C GLY A 155 -2.87 2.49 21.18
N PRO A 156 -2.07 3.13 22.06
CA PRO A 156 -0.91 2.50 22.69
C PRO A 156 -1.26 1.28 23.54
N SER A 157 -2.48 1.21 24.08
CA SER A 157 -2.92 0.09 24.93
C SER A 157 -3.07 -1.24 24.20
N ARG A 158 -3.23 -1.22 22.88
CA ARG A 158 -3.34 -2.44 22.06
C ARG A 158 -2.02 -2.88 21.44
N ALA A 159 -1.10 -1.95 21.20
CA ALA A 159 0.26 -2.25 20.74
C ALA A 159 1.06 -2.99 21.83
N VAL A 160 0.83 -2.67 23.10
CA VAL A 160 1.51 -3.28 24.25
C VAL A 160 1.09 -4.72 24.50
N ALA A 161 -0.08 -5.14 24.07
CA ALA A 161 -0.60 -6.49 24.36
C ALA A 161 0.05 -7.63 23.54
N GLY A 162 1.09 -7.37 22.74
CA GLY A 162 1.92 -8.35 22.01
C GLY A 162 1.18 -9.33 21.10
N ARG A 163 -0.01 -9.74 21.47
CA ARG A 163 -0.92 -10.59 20.69
C ARG A 163 -1.87 -9.81 19.81
N ALA A 164 -2.13 -8.55 20.12
CA ALA A 164 -3.12 -7.74 19.43
C ALA A 164 -2.62 -7.21 18.07
N ALA A 165 -1.32 -7.07 17.89
CA ALA A 165 -0.74 -6.63 16.62
C ALA A 165 -1.00 -7.63 15.48
N TYR A 166 -1.11 -8.90 15.82
CA TYR A 166 -1.40 -9.96 14.84
C TYR A 166 -2.88 -10.21 14.62
N HIS A 167 -3.72 -9.74 15.53
CA HIS A 167 -5.17 -9.83 15.44
C HIS A 167 -5.73 -8.42 15.34
N ALA A 168 -5.45 -7.72 14.26
CA ALA A 168 -5.97 -6.39 14.05
C ALA A 168 -7.49 -6.41 14.12
N SER A 169 -8.03 -6.13 15.29
CA SER A 169 -9.45 -5.83 15.47
C SER A 169 -9.80 -4.44 14.94
N GLY A 170 -8.78 -3.65 14.61
CA GLY A 170 -8.87 -2.31 14.06
C GLY A 170 -9.19 -2.29 12.57
N THR A 171 -9.34 -1.10 12.01
CA THR A 171 -9.46 -0.85 10.58
C THR A 171 -8.06 -0.84 9.98
N PHE A 172 -7.87 -1.53 8.86
CA PHE A 172 -6.64 -1.43 8.08
C PHE A 172 -6.65 -0.13 7.28
N ASN A 173 -5.48 0.50 7.22
CA ASN A 173 -5.27 1.73 6.46
C ASN A 173 -4.67 1.39 5.09
N SER A 174 -5.27 1.86 4.01
CA SER A 174 -4.76 1.62 2.65
C SER A 174 -3.66 2.58 2.22
N GLY A 175 -3.22 3.47 3.08
CA GLY A 175 -2.15 4.44 2.79
C GLY A 175 -0.76 3.83 2.76
N ILE A 176 -0.55 2.67 3.41
CA ILE A 176 0.70 1.89 3.33
C ILE A 176 0.33 0.42 3.12
N LEU A 177 0.59 -0.09 1.92
CA LEU A 177 0.28 -1.46 1.51
C LEU A 177 1.45 -2.08 0.76
N LEU A 178 1.95 -3.20 1.26
CA LEU A 178 2.91 -4.03 0.54
C LEU A 178 2.17 -5.17 -0.15
N PHE A 179 2.39 -5.35 -1.43
CA PHE A 179 1.96 -6.50 -2.21
C PHE A 179 3.18 -7.20 -2.79
N ARG A 180 3.33 -8.48 -2.50
CA ARG A 180 4.39 -9.28 -3.12
C ARG A 180 3.94 -9.87 -4.44
N ALA A 181 4.88 -10.01 -5.35
CA ALA A 181 4.65 -10.61 -6.68
C ALA A 181 4.57 -12.16 -6.62
N THR A 182 4.11 -12.71 -5.52
CA THR A 182 3.78 -14.12 -5.36
C THR A 182 2.47 -14.45 -6.09
N PRO A 183 2.18 -15.74 -6.38
CA PRO A 183 0.90 -16.11 -6.97
C PRO A 183 -0.31 -15.61 -6.15
N ASP A 184 -0.24 -15.70 -4.82
CA ASP A 184 -1.34 -15.28 -3.94
C ASP A 184 -1.43 -13.75 -3.82
N GLY A 185 -0.30 -13.04 -3.73
CA GLY A 185 -0.28 -11.58 -3.76
C GLY A 185 -0.85 -11.03 -5.07
N LYS A 186 -0.46 -11.61 -6.21
CA LYS A 186 -1.03 -11.27 -7.53
C LYS A 186 -2.54 -11.51 -7.60
N ARG A 187 -2.99 -12.65 -7.09
CA ARG A 187 -4.42 -12.99 -7.04
C ARG A 187 -5.18 -12.00 -6.15
N PHE A 188 -4.63 -11.70 -4.97
CA PHE A 188 -5.27 -10.78 -4.03
C PHE A 188 -5.39 -9.36 -4.61
N VAL A 189 -4.30 -8.77 -5.10
CA VAL A 189 -4.33 -7.39 -5.61
C VAL A 189 -5.24 -7.27 -6.85
N LYS A 190 -5.29 -8.28 -7.70
CA LYS A 190 -6.23 -8.34 -8.83
C LYS A 190 -7.68 -8.33 -8.35
N ALA A 191 -8.02 -9.15 -7.35
CA ALA A 191 -9.37 -9.18 -6.79
C ALA A 191 -9.72 -7.88 -6.06
N TRP A 192 -8.76 -7.26 -5.36
CA TRP A 192 -8.97 -5.94 -4.75
C TRP A 192 -9.34 -4.91 -5.81
N HIS A 193 -8.55 -4.80 -6.88
CA HIS A 193 -8.86 -3.92 -8.00
C HIS A 193 -10.25 -4.20 -8.62
N GLN A 194 -10.57 -5.46 -8.91
CA GLN A 194 -11.86 -5.83 -9.49
C GLN A 194 -13.04 -5.41 -8.60
N ASN A 195 -12.94 -5.62 -7.29
CA ASN A 195 -14.00 -5.23 -6.36
C ASN A 195 -14.11 -3.71 -6.18
N VAL A 196 -13.05 -2.95 -6.43
CA VAL A 196 -13.07 -1.47 -6.41
C VAL A 196 -13.62 -0.92 -7.71
N ALA A 197 -13.13 -1.40 -8.85
CA ALA A 197 -13.45 -0.86 -10.17
C ALA A 197 -14.81 -1.32 -10.69
N GLU A 198 -15.10 -2.61 -10.56
CA GLU A 198 -16.27 -3.28 -11.15
C GLU A 198 -16.94 -4.25 -10.16
N PRO A 199 -17.46 -3.74 -9.05
CA PRO A 199 -18.10 -4.62 -8.08
C PRO A 199 -19.34 -5.28 -8.71
N ALA A 200 -19.46 -6.60 -8.55
CA ALA A 200 -20.62 -7.34 -9.06
C ALA A 200 -21.93 -6.74 -8.54
N ARG A 201 -22.96 -6.66 -9.38
CA ARG A 201 -24.29 -6.14 -9.01
C ARG A 201 -24.83 -6.91 -7.81
N GLY A 202 -25.34 -6.18 -6.82
CA GLY A 202 -25.86 -6.77 -5.59
C GLY A 202 -24.81 -7.27 -4.61
N SER A 203 -23.52 -7.22 -4.98
CA SER A 203 -22.46 -7.54 -4.04
C SER A 203 -22.36 -6.49 -2.93
N ARG A 204 -21.81 -6.90 -1.77
CA ARG A 204 -21.51 -5.95 -0.67
C ARG A 204 -20.56 -4.84 -1.09
N PHE A 205 -19.67 -5.10 -2.05
CA PHE A 205 -18.68 -4.14 -2.55
C PHE A 205 -19.33 -3.00 -3.36
N ALA A 206 -20.46 -3.24 -4.01
CA ALA A 206 -21.15 -2.23 -4.81
C ALA A 206 -21.60 -0.99 -4.01
N ARG A 207 -21.72 -1.14 -2.67
CA ARG A 207 -22.11 -0.06 -1.76
C ARG A 207 -20.93 0.65 -1.11
N LEU A 208 -19.72 0.14 -1.29
CA LEU A 208 -18.53 0.72 -0.69
C LEU A 208 -18.04 1.90 -1.52
N THR A 209 -17.51 2.91 -0.84
CA THR A 209 -17.14 4.18 -1.46
C THR A 209 -15.65 4.38 -1.60
N SER A 210 -14.83 3.60 -0.89
CA SER A 210 -13.37 3.70 -0.96
C SER A 210 -12.72 2.33 -1.11
N ASP A 211 -11.54 2.33 -1.68
CA ASP A 211 -10.68 1.16 -1.81
C ASP A 211 -10.26 0.58 -0.45
N GLN A 212 -10.08 1.43 0.57
CA GLN A 212 -9.84 1.00 1.95
C GLN A 212 -11.02 0.19 2.51
N GLN A 213 -12.26 0.64 2.28
CA GLN A 213 -13.44 -0.11 2.72
C GLN A 213 -13.53 -1.46 2.00
N VAL A 214 -13.24 -1.50 0.70
CA VAL A 214 -13.19 -2.74 -0.08
C VAL A 214 -12.12 -3.66 0.48
N PHE A 215 -10.89 -3.16 0.68
CA PHE A 215 -9.78 -3.91 1.27
C PHE A 215 -10.19 -4.53 2.62
N ASN A 216 -10.68 -3.70 3.54
CA ASN A 216 -11.10 -4.16 4.87
C ASN A 216 -12.20 -5.23 4.80
N ASN A 217 -13.15 -5.10 3.86
CA ASN A 217 -14.20 -6.10 3.70
C ASN A 217 -13.67 -7.40 3.13
N MET A 218 -12.74 -7.36 2.18
CA MET A 218 -12.09 -8.56 1.64
C MET A 218 -11.39 -9.31 2.75
N VAL A 219 -10.52 -8.63 3.48
CA VAL A 219 -9.68 -9.24 4.52
C VAL A 219 -10.48 -9.83 5.65
N ARG A 220 -11.56 -9.18 6.08
CA ARG A 220 -12.33 -9.58 7.25
C ARG A 220 -13.39 -10.62 6.99
N LYS A 221 -13.90 -10.66 5.76
CA LYS A 221 -15.09 -11.46 5.44
C LYS A 221 -14.85 -12.56 4.42
N GLU A 222 -13.75 -12.48 3.67
CA GLU A 222 -13.44 -13.48 2.65
C GLU A 222 -12.70 -14.67 3.27
N ARG A 223 -13.43 -15.74 3.52
CA ARG A 223 -12.84 -17.04 3.91
C ARG A 223 -12.08 -17.74 2.76
N GLN A 224 -12.14 -17.15 1.57
CA GLN A 224 -11.58 -17.73 0.35
C GLN A 224 -10.08 -17.48 0.17
N TRP A 225 -9.52 -16.53 0.95
CA TRP A 225 -8.10 -16.24 0.89
C TRP A 225 -7.36 -17.18 1.83
N PRO A 226 -6.41 -17.98 1.32
CA PRO A 226 -5.55 -18.78 2.19
C PRO A 226 -4.90 -17.86 3.21
N GLY A 227 -5.07 -18.17 4.50
CA GLY A 227 -4.52 -17.36 5.58
C GLY A 227 -5.41 -16.25 6.14
N VAL A 228 -6.53 -15.95 5.49
CA VAL A 228 -7.52 -15.02 6.01
C VAL A 228 -8.71 -15.81 6.56
N GLY A 229 -8.88 -15.77 7.85
CA GLY A 229 -10.04 -16.36 8.51
C GLY A 229 -9.82 -17.74 9.09
N GLY A 230 -9.50 -17.78 10.36
CA GLY A 230 -9.84 -18.86 11.26
C GLY A 230 -8.81 -19.95 11.52
N ARG A 231 -7.69 -19.99 10.83
CA ARG A 231 -6.58 -20.85 11.21
C ARG A 231 -5.44 -20.02 11.80
N ARG A 232 -4.98 -20.36 12.99
CA ARG A 232 -3.96 -19.65 13.76
C ARG A 232 -2.59 -19.56 13.08
N ASP A 233 -2.37 -20.28 11.99
CA ASP A 233 -1.05 -20.52 11.41
C ASP A 233 -0.87 -19.96 9.99
N SER A 234 -1.88 -19.27 9.45
CA SER A 234 -1.83 -18.74 8.08
C SER A 234 -1.97 -17.23 8.07
N TRP A 235 -0.84 -16.56 8.23
CA TRP A 235 -0.75 -15.10 8.24
C TRP A 235 -0.48 -14.57 6.84
N LEU A 236 -1.49 -14.07 6.16
CA LEU A 236 -1.33 -13.33 4.92
C LEU A 236 -1.15 -11.84 5.13
N MET A 237 -1.45 -11.35 6.33
CA MET A 237 -1.39 -9.93 6.63
C MET A 237 -0.66 -9.64 7.92
N HIS A 238 0.30 -8.76 7.83
CA HIS A 238 0.94 -8.12 8.95
C HIS A 238 0.61 -6.65 8.97
N SER A 239 0.27 -6.15 10.16
CA SER A 239 0.22 -4.72 10.42
C SER A 239 1.65 -4.19 10.46
N ILE A 240 1.94 -3.19 9.64
CA ILE A 240 3.15 -2.39 9.72
C ILE A 240 2.85 -1.30 10.73
N HIS A 241 3.55 -1.29 11.88
CA HIS A 241 3.48 -0.17 12.82
C HIS A 241 4.48 0.89 12.40
N PRO A 242 4.05 2.15 12.26
CA PRO A 242 4.97 3.27 12.25
C PRO A 242 5.39 3.55 13.71
N ASP A 243 6.55 3.15 14.12
CA ASP A 243 7.27 3.73 15.26
C ASP A 243 8.25 4.77 14.73
#